data_d2747163ca3feb96435e70a3893a710f
#
_entry.id   d2747163ca3feb96435e70a3893a710f
#
_cell.length_a   1.000
_cell.length_b   1.000
_cell.length_c   1.000
_cell.angle_alpha   90.00
_cell.angle_beta   90.00
_cell.angle_gamma   90.00
#
_symmetry.space_group_name_H-M   'P 1'
#
loop_
_entity.id
_entity.type
_entity.pdbx_description
1 polymer ?
#
loop_
_entity_poly.entity_id
_entity_poly.type
_entity_poly.pdbx_seq_one_letter_code
_entity_poly.pdbx_strand_id
1 'polypeptide(L)'
;MQERLIGGGVAAAIFLPLLFIGGLPFQLLVGAMAMVAVSEMLRMKHLEIFSIEGILSMVAAFILAVPIDQYFISLPTNASVTGFAVISFLILAGTVLNSDHYFFDDAAYPIASAFYVGFGFQNLIAARLDSWEKVLFALFIVWATDIGAYLFGRQFGQNKLLPKVSPNKTIEGSVGGILSAIIVALIFGLINHGVYAPHNFFWLLICTILFSIFGQFGDLVESAIKRHFGVKDSGNLIPGHGGILDRCDSWIFVFPIMHFLGLF
;
A
#
# COMPACT_ATOMS: atom_id res chain seq x y z
N MET A 1 9.56 23.90 2.46
CA MET A 1 8.61 23.74 1.33
C MET A 1 9.29 23.21 0.08
N GLN A 2 10.48 23.70 -0.29
CA GLN A 2 11.25 23.24 -1.46
C GLN A 2 11.61 21.73 -1.41
N GLU A 3 12.12 21.22 -0.29
CA GLU A 3 12.47 19.81 -0.15
C GLU A 3 11.28 18.87 -0.38
N ARG A 4 10.08 19.28 0.09
CA ARG A 4 8.86 18.51 -0.16
C ARG A 4 8.48 18.45 -1.64
N LEU A 5 8.52 19.58 -2.33
CA LEU A 5 8.23 19.64 -3.77
C LEU A 5 9.23 18.80 -4.58
N ILE A 6 10.52 18.87 -4.22
CA ILE A 6 11.57 18.09 -4.90
C ILE A 6 11.38 16.59 -4.65
N GLY A 7 11.21 16.15 -3.39
CA GLY A 7 11.05 14.73 -3.06
C GLY A 7 9.82 14.11 -3.72
N GLY A 8 8.65 14.75 -3.63
CA GLY A 8 7.44 14.29 -4.31
C GLY A 8 7.55 14.31 -5.83
N GLY A 9 8.20 15.35 -6.39
CA GLY A 9 8.45 15.45 -7.82
C GLY A 9 9.35 14.34 -8.36
N VAL A 10 10.44 14.02 -7.65
CA VAL A 10 11.35 12.92 -8.02
C VAL A 10 10.63 11.57 -7.93
N ALA A 11 9.88 11.31 -6.85
CA ALA A 11 9.11 10.08 -6.72
C ALA A 11 8.10 9.92 -7.86
N ALA A 12 7.34 10.97 -8.19
CA ALA A 12 6.40 10.96 -9.31
C ALA A 12 7.11 10.80 -10.68
N ALA A 13 8.26 11.45 -10.87
CA ALA A 13 9.06 11.37 -12.09
C ALA A 13 9.65 9.98 -12.34
N ILE A 14 9.81 9.16 -11.30
CA ILE A 14 10.22 7.75 -11.42
C ILE A 14 8.99 6.86 -11.59
N PHE A 15 7.99 7.03 -10.73
CA PHE A 15 6.83 6.13 -10.67
C PHE A 15 5.96 6.22 -11.94
N LEU A 16 5.60 7.44 -12.39
CA LEU A 16 4.67 7.62 -13.51
C LEU A 16 5.22 7.08 -14.85
N PRO A 17 6.47 7.37 -15.27
CA PRO A 17 7.00 6.76 -16.50
C PRO A 17 7.01 5.24 -16.43
N LEU A 18 7.42 4.65 -15.30
CA LEU A 18 7.44 3.20 -15.15
C LEU A 18 6.04 2.60 -15.09
N LEU A 19 5.06 3.32 -14.52
CA LEU A 19 3.65 2.95 -14.59
C LEU A 19 3.17 2.86 -16.05
N PHE A 20 3.51 3.84 -16.90
CA PHE A 20 3.11 3.81 -18.31
C PHE A 20 3.85 2.74 -19.12
N ILE A 21 5.14 2.54 -18.90
CA ILE A 21 5.92 1.48 -19.53
C ILE A 21 5.36 0.11 -19.13
N GLY A 22 5.08 -0.11 -17.86
CA GLY A 22 4.55 -1.37 -17.33
C GLY A 22 5.58 -2.51 -17.39
N GLY A 23 5.07 -3.76 -17.45
CA GLY A 23 5.90 -4.94 -17.54
C GLY A 23 6.92 -5.10 -16.41
N LEU A 24 8.04 -5.76 -16.71
CA LEU A 24 9.10 -6.04 -15.73
C LEU A 24 9.66 -4.78 -15.03
N PRO A 25 9.92 -3.64 -15.71
CA PRO A 25 10.44 -2.45 -15.03
C PRO A 25 9.52 -1.92 -13.92
N PHE A 26 8.21 -1.89 -14.16
CA PHE A 26 7.24 -1.49 -13.14
C PHE A 26 7.16 -2.49 -11.99
N GLN A 27 7.15 -3.77 -12.31
CA GLN A 27 7.09 -4.83 -11.28
C GLN A 27 8.34 -4.82 -10.38
N LEU A 28 9.53 -4.61 -10.95
CA LEU A 28 10.76 -4.48 -10.16
C LEU A 28 10.75 -3.22 -9.28
N LEU A 29 10.23 -2.09 -9.79
CA LEU A 29 10.05 -0.89 -8.97
C LEU A 29 9.15 -1.17 -7.77
N VAL A 30 7.96 -1.76 -8.02
CA VAL A 30 6.98 -2.05 -6.95
C VAL A 30 7.53 -3.09 -5.98
N GLY A 31 8.23 -4.13 -6.47
CA GLY A 31 8.93 -5.10 -5.63
C GLY A 31 10.01 -4.45 -4.75
N ALA A 32 10.80 -3.53 -5.30
CA ALA A 32 11.78 -2.76 -4.53
C ALA A 32 11.10 -1.86 -3.48
N MET A 33 9.99 -1.21 -3.84
CA MET A 33 9.18 -0.44 -2.88
C MET A 33 8.66 -1.33 -1.74
N ALA A 34 8.27 -2.58 -2.02
CA ALA A 34 7.84 -3.54 -1.00
C ALA A 34 8.98 -3.87 -0.03
N MET A 35 10.19 -4.13 -0.54
CA MET A 35 11.36 -4.38 0.31
C MET A 35 11.67 -3.18 1.21
N VAL A 36 11.65 -1.97 0.66
CA VAL A 36 11.89 -0.75 1.43
C VAL A 36 10.82 -0.54 2.51
N ALA A 37 9.53 -0.67 2.17
CA ALA A 37 8.44 -0.50 3.13
C ALA A 37 8.51 -1.53 4.28
N VAL A 38 8.90 -2.78 4.00
CA VAL A 38 9.17 -3.78 5.06
C VAL A 38 10.37 -3.35 5.91
N SER A 39 11.45 -2.87 5.28
CA SER A 39 12.62 -2.37 6.04
C SER A 39 12.26 -1.20 6.98
N GLU A 40 11.32 -0.34 6.57
CA GLU A 40 10.80 0.75 7.41
C GLU A 40 10.00 0.18 8.60
N MET A 41 9.16 -0.84 8.39
CA MET A 41 8.44 -1.52 9.48
C MET A 41 9.41 -2.17 10.48
N LEU A 42 10.44 -2.86 9.98
CA LEU A 42 11.46 -3.45 10.85
C LEU A 42 12.18 -2.40 11.69
N ARG A 43 12.55 -1.26 11.08
CA ARG A 43 13.17 -0.12 11.79
C ARG A 43 12.28 0.44 12.88
N MET A 44 10.97 0.57 12.64
CA MET A 44 10.02 1.04 13.65
C MET A 44 10.04 0.17 14.91
N LYS A 45 10.20 -1.16 14.77
CA LYS A 45 10.36 -2.10 15.90
C LYS A 45 11.81 -2.20 16.41
N HIS A 46 12.75 -1.41 15.87
CA HIS A 46 14.18 -1.47 16.20
C HIS A 46 14.84 -2.82 15.88
N LEU A 47 14.33 -3.54 14.88
CA LEU A 47 14.93 -4.78 14.39
C LEU A 47 16.06 -4.48 13.39
N GLU A 48 17.07 -5.33 13.40
CA GLU A 48 18.18 -5.22 12.45
C GLU A 48 17.72 -5.64 11.04
N ILE A 49 17.83 -4.73 10.07
CA ILE A 49 17.38 -4.98 8.70
C ILE A 49 18.22 -6.05 8.00
N PHE A 50 19.53 -6.10 8.33
CA PHE A 50 20.48 -7.03 7.73
C PHE A 50 20.61 -8.34 8.53
N SER A 51 19.74 -8.57 9.51
CA SER A 51 19.60 -9.90 10.11
C SER A 51 19.00 -10.88 9.10
N ILE A 52 19.11 -12.17 9.37
CA ILE A 52 18.60 -13.22 8.48
C ILE A 52 17.08 -13.06 8.30
N GLU A 53 16.34 -12.89 9.40
CA GLU A 53 14.90 -12.67 9.40
C GLU A 53 14.50 -11.36 8.71
N GLY A 54 15.31 -10.31 8.87
CA GLY A 54 15.10 -9.03 8.20
C GLY A 54 15.22 -9.16 6.68
N ILE A 55 16.30 -9.78 6.21
CA ILE A 55 16.53 -10.02 4.77
C ILE A 55 15.43 -10.95 4.22
N LEU A 56 15.13 -12.04 4.91
CA LEU A 56 14.11 -12.99 4.48
C LEU A 56 12.73 -12.33 4.38
N SER A 57 12.35 -11.47 5.32
CA SER A 57 11.05 -10.77 5.26
C SER A 57 10.97 -9.77 4.10
N MET A 58 12.05 -9.04 3.80
CA MET A 58 12.10 -8.17 2.62
C MET A 58 12.00 -8.96 1.32
N VAL A 59 12.71 -10.09 1.23
CA VAL A 59 12.64 -10.98 0.06
C VAL A 59 11.25 -11.62 -0.04
N ALA A 60 10.64 -12.01 1.08
CA ALA A 60 9.28 -12.54 1.10
C ALA A 60 8.25 -11.53 0.55
N ALA A 61 8.36 -10.26 0.93
CA ALA A 61 7.49 -9.20 0.40
C ALA A 61 7.70 -8.98 -1.10
N PHE A 62 8.95 -9.01 -1.58
CA PHE A 62 9.27 -8.91 -3.00
C PHE A 62 8.65 -10.08 -3.79
N ILE A 63 8.86 -11.31 -3.32
CA ILE A 63 8.33 -12.51 -3.98
C ILE A 63 6.81 -12.54 -3.98
N LEU A 64 6.16 -12.08 -2.88
CA LEU A 64 4.72 -11.98 -2.83
C LEU A 64 4.18 -10.93 -3.80
N ALA A 65 4.84 -9.76 -3.90
CA ALA A 65 4.42 -8.66 -4.74
C ALA A 65 4.59 -8.97 -6.24
N VAL A 66 5.72 -9.55 -6.64
CA VAL A 66 6.09 -9.75 -8.04
C VAL A 66 5.58 -11.12 -8.55
N PRO A 67 4.87 -11.20 -9.69
CA PRO A 67 4.39 -12.44 -10.26
C PRO A 67 5.55 -13.23 -10.93
N ILE A 68 6.34 -13.92 -10.10
CA ILE A 68 7.54 -14.64 -10.54
C ILE A 68 7.25 -15.79 -11.51
N ASP A 69 6.05 -16.36 -11.45
CA ASP A 69 5.57 -17.41 -12.36
C ASP A 69 5.50 -16.94 -13.81
N GLN A 70 5.36 -15.65 -14.07
CA GLN A 70 5.39 -15.10 -15.44
C GLN A 70 6.77 -15.17 -16.09
N TYR A 71 7.84 -15.26 -15.31
CA TYR A 71 9.21 -15.23 -15.80
C TYR A 71 9.90 -16.60 -15.79
N PHE A 72 9.38 -17.55 -15.02
CA PHE A 72 9.94 -18.88 -14.87
C PHE A 72 8.91 -19.93 -15.21
N ILE A 73 8.95 -20.44 -16.44
CA ILE A 73 7.98 -21.39 -17.01
C ILE A 73 7.82 -22.68 -16.18
N SER A 74 8.84 -23.05 -15.39
CA SER A 74 8.80 -24.23 -14.53
C SER A 74 8.07 -24.04 -13.20
N LEU A 75 7.67 -22.79 -12.86
CA LEU A 75 6.99 -22.50 -11.62
C LEU A 75 5.47 -22.65 -11.75
N PRO A 76 4.77 -23.07 -10.68
CA PRO A 76 3.31 -23.12 -10.67
C PRO A 76 2.72 -21.70 -10.66
N THR A 77 1.48 -21.58 -11.11
CA THR A 77 0.74 -20.30 -11.23
C THR A 77 0.55 -19.52 -9.92
N ASN A 78 0.80 -20.16 -8.78
CA ASN A 78 0.75 -19.54 -7.45
C ASN A 78 2.14 -19.43 -6.79
N ALA A 79 3.21 -19.44 -7.60
CA ALA A 79 4.59 -19.46 -7.11
C ALA A 79 4.91 -18.30 -6.15
N SER A 80 4.37 -17.11 -6.39
CA SER A 80 4.59 -15.94 -5.51
C SER A 80 4.05 -16.19 -4.10
N VAL A 81 2.83 -16.70 -3.97
CA VAL A 81 2.22 -17.02 -2.67
C VAL A 81 2.94 -18.20 -2.01
N THR A 82 3.28 -19.24 -2.79
CA THR A 82 4.02 -20.40 -2.28
C THR A 82 5.42 -20.01 -1.82
N GLY A 83 6.11 -19.15 -2.59
CA GLY A 83 7.43 -18.63 -2.22
C GLY A 83 7.41 -17.82 -0.94
N PHE A 84 6.42 -16.94 -0.79
CA PHE A 84 6.17 -16.22 0.47
C PHE A 84 5.98 -17.20 1.64
N ALA A 85 5.14 -18.23 1.47
CA ALA A 85 4.89 -19.23 2.52
C ALA A 85 6.16 -19.99 2.89
N VAL A 86 6.95 -20.42 1.91
CA VAL A 86 8.23 -21.11 2.16
C VAL A 86 9.20 -20.23 2.94
N ILE A 87 9.34 -18.95 2.55
CA ILE A 87 10.22 -18.03 3.28
C ILE A 87 9.69 -17.78 4.70
N SER A 88 8.37 -17.66 4.87
CA SER A 88 7.76 -17.55 6.20
C SER A 88 8.07 -18.76 7.09
N PHE A 89 8.08 -19.98 6.52
CA PHE A 89 8.50 -21.17 7.27
C PHE A 89 10.00 -21.13 7.61
N LEU A 90 10.85 -20.58 6.75
CA LEU A 90 12.28 -20.41 7.06
C LEU A 90 12.48 -19.38 8.21
N ILE A 91 11.72 -18.29 8.23
CA ILE A 91 11.74 -17.33 9.37
C ILE A 91 11.29 -18.04 10.66
N LEU A 92 10.22 -18.84 10.61
CA LEU A 92 9.75 -19.62 11.75
C LEU A 92 10.76 -20.67 12.19
N ALA A 93 11.50 -21.30 11.27
CA ALA A 93 12.56 -22.25 11.62
C ALA A 93 13.68 -21.60 12.45
N GLY A 94 13.87 -20.29 12.37
CA GLY A 94 14.75 -19.54 13.23
C GLY A 94 14.44 -19.72 14.72
N THR A 95 13.17 -19.92 15.10
CA THR A 95 12.76 -20.17 16.50
C THR A 95 13.28 -21.49 17.06
N VAL A 96 13.58 -22.45 16.19
CA VAL A 96 14.18 -23.74 16.56
C VAL A 96 15.70 -23.64 16.61
N LEU A 97 16.30 -22.92 15.64
CA LEU A 97 17.75 -22.79 15.53
C LEU A 97 18.36 -21.86 16.60
N ASN A 98 17.59 -20.91 17.09
CA ASN A 98 18.00 -19.93 18.11
C ASN A 98 16.94 -19.84 19.22
N SER A 99 16.54 -20.98 19.78
CA SER A 99 15.42 -21.11 20.73
C SER A 99 15.59 -20.32 22.03
N ASP A 100 16.82 -19.91 22.38
CA ASP A 100 17.09 -19.14 23.60
C ASP A 100 16.84 -17.65 23.44
N HIS A 101 16.82 -17.11 22.21
CA HIS A 101 16.80 -15.66 21.95
C HIS A 101 15.82 -15.24 20.86
N TYR A 102 15.20 -16.17 20.13
CA TYR A 102 14.29 -15.88 19.03
C TYR A 102 13.01 -16.71 19.15
N PHE A 103 11.91 -16.03 19.47
CA PHE A 103 10.63 -16.65 19.77
C PHE A 103 9.62 -16.42 18.62
N PHE A 104 8.46 -17.06 18.71
CA PHE A 104 7.40 -16.95 17.74
C PHE A 104 6.97 -15.49 17.49
N ASP A 105 6.89 -14.68 18.55
CA ASP A 105 6.51 -13.26 18.46
C ASP A 105 7.54 -12.43 17.69
N ASP A 106 8.81 -12.83 17.72
CA ASP A 106 9.88 -12.19 16.95
C ASP A 106 9.79 -12.55 15.47
N ALA A 107 9.38 -13.77 15.15
CA ALA A 107 9.14 -14.22 13.79
C ALA A 107 7.84 -13.66 13.20
N ALA A 108 6.79 -13.53 14.02
CA ALA A 108 5.47 -13.11 13.57
C ALA A 108 5.45 -11.70 12.97
N TYR A 109 6.18 -10.76 13.56
CA TYR A 109 6.18 -9.38 13.08
C TYR A 109 6.83 -9.21 11.69
N PRO A 110 8.04 -9.76 11.39
CA PRO A 110 8.60 -9.75 10.04
C PRO A 110 7.68 -10.41 8.99
N ILE A 111 7.06 -11.55 9.33
CA ILE A 111 6.13 -12.25 8.44
C ILE A 111 4.88 -11.39 8.19
N ALA A 112 4.27 -10.84 9.24
CA ALA A 112 3.09 -9.99 9.13
C ALA A 112 3.39 -8.72 8.31
N SER A 113 4.56 -8.11 8.51
CA SER A 113 5.03 -6.95 7.76
C SER A 113 5.19 -7.27 6.27
N ALA A 114 5.83 -8.41 5.96
CA ALA A 114 6.03 -8.87 4.59
C ALA A 114 4.69 -9.19 3.89
N PHE A 115 3.74 -9.81 4.60
CA PHE A 115 2.39 -10.06 4.07
C PHE A 115 1.62 -8.77 3.82
N TYR A 116 1.56 -7.89 4.81
CA TYR A 116 0.82 -6.63 4.75
C TYR A 116 1.24 -5.80 3.54
N VAL A 117 2.54 -5.57 3.40
CA VAL A 117 3.10 -4.77 2.31
C VAL A 117 3.07 -5.54 0.98
N GLY A 118 3.55 -6.78 0.97
CA GLY A 118 3.67 -7.59 -0.24
C GLY A 118 2.33 -7.86 -0.91
N PHE A 119 1.29 -8.17 -0.14
CA PHE A 119 -0.07 -8.40 -0.66
C PHE A 119 -0.70 -7.13 -1.23
N GLY A 120 -0.51 -5.98 -0.57
CA GLY A 120 -0.97 -4.70 -1.11
C GLY A 120 -0.33 -4.37 -2.46
N PHE A 121 0.98 -4.54 -2.57
CA PHE A 121 1.72 -4.27 -3.80
C PHE A 121 1.53 -5.35 -4.88
N GLN A 122 1.26 -6.59 -4.53
CA GLN A 122 0.82 -7.62 -5.47
C GLN A 122 -0.43 -7.15 -6.24
N ASN A 123 -1.40 -6.62 -5.52
CA ASN A 123 -2.65 -6.14 -6.13
C ASN A 123 -2.45 -4.85 -6.94
N LEU A 124 -1.49 -3.98 -6.58
CA LEU A 124 -1.07 -2.85 -7.42
C LEU A 124 -0.49 -3.34 -8.76
N ILE A 125 0.36 -4.37 -8.73
CA ILE A 125 0.92 -4.97 -9.94
C ILE A 125 -0.20 -5.64 -10.76
N ALA A 126 -1.10 -6.38 -10.13
CA ALA A 126 -2.25 -7.02 -10.80
C ALA A 126 -3.13 -5.98 -11.49
N ALA A 127 -3.46 -4.86 -10.83
CA ALA A 127 -4.19 -3.75 -11.43
C ALA A 127 -3.47 -3.19 -12.66
N ARG A 128 -2.14 -3.05 -12.60
CA ARG A 128 -1.35 -2.56 -13.73
C ARG A 128 -1.26 -3.56 -14.88
N LEU A 129 -1.24 -4.86 -14.59
CA LEU A 129 -1.27 -5.91 -15.62
C LEU A 129 -2.59 -5.91 -16.38
N ASP A 130 -3.68 -5.57 -15.72
CA ASP A 130 -4.98 -5.39 -16.38
C ASP A 130 -5.01 -4.08 -17.17
N SER A 131 -4.82 -2.92 -16.51
CA SER A 131 -4.76 -1.63 -17.18
C SER A 131 -4.08 -0.55 -16.34
N TRP A 132 -3.34 0.36 -16.99
CA TRP A 132 -2.74 1.52 -16.30
C TRP A 132 -3.82 2.54 -15.87
N GLU A 133 -4.94 2.60 -16.57
CA GLU A 133 -6.07 3.47 -16.23
C GLU A 133 -6.69 3.10 -14.89
N LYS A 134 -6.79 1.82 -14.57
CA LYS A 134 -7.30 1.34 -13.27
C LYS A 134 -6.38 1.73 -12.12
N VAL A 135 -5.06 1.70 -12.35
CA VAL A 135 -4.10 2.21 -11.37
C VAL A 135 -4.27 3.71 -11.17
N LEU A 136 -4.32 4.50 -12.26
CA LEU A 136 -4.55 5.94 -12.15
C LEU A 136 -5.88 6.25 -11.46
N PHE A 137 -6.94 5.53 -11.79
CA PHE A 137 -8.23 5.68 -11.13
C PHE A 137 -8.11 5.51 -9.61
N ALA A 138 -7.46 4.43 -9.14
CA ALA A 138 -7.22 4.20 -7.73
C ALA A 138 -6.43 5.34 -7.08
N LEU A 139 -5.35 5.80 -7.72
CA LEU A 139 -4.53 6.90 -7.22
C LEU A 139 -5.33 8.20 -7.10
N PHE A 140 -6.12 8.53 -8.12
CA PHE A 140 -6.94 9.74 -8.09
C PHE A 140 -8.05 9.65 -7.03
N ILE A 141 -8.65 8.46 -6.80
CA ILE A 141 -9.61 8.25 -5.72
C ILE A 141 -8.95 8.49 -4.35
N VAL A 142 -7.76 7.95 -4.11
CA VAL A 142 -7.03 8.16 -2.86
C VAL A 142 -6.69 9.63 -2.67
N TRP A 143 -6.07 10.27 -3.67
CA TRP A 143 -5.71 11.68 -3.58
C TRP A 143 -6.92 12.59 -3.40
N ALA A 144 -8.03 12.33 -4.11
CA ALA A 144 -9.26 13.10 -3.94
C ALA A 144 -9.85 12.90 -2.53
N THR A 145 -9.79 11.67 -2.01
CA THR A 145 -10.20 11.38 -0.63
C THR A 145 -9.39 12.20 0.37
N ASP A 146 -8.05 12.21 0.25
CA ASP A 146 -7.18 12.91 1.18
C ASP A 146 -7.34 14.44 1.10
N ILE A 147 -7.39 14.99 -0.11
CA ILE A 147 -7.61 16.41 -0.34
C ILE A 147 -8.99 16.83 0.19
N GLY A 148 -10.04 16.06 -0.16
CA GLY A 148 -11.39 16.31 0.31
C GLY A 148 -11.49 16.22 1.83
N ALA A 149 -10.92 15.17 2.43
CA ALA A 149 -10.89 14.97 3.87
C ALA A 149 -10.20 16.15 4.59
N TYR A 150 -9.08 16.64 4.04
CA TYR A 150 -8.38 17.81 4.57
C TYR A 150 -9.20 19.11 4.45
N LEU A 151 -9.76 19.39 3.27
CA LEU A 151 -10.50 20.63 3.03
C LEU A 151 -11.78 20.71 3.86
N PHE A 152 -12.59 19.64 3.81
CA PHE A 152 -13.84 19.56 4.58
C PHE A 152 -13.57 19.49 6.09
N GLY A 153 -12.58 18.71 6.50
CA GLY A 153 -12.18 18.61 7.90
C GLY A 153 -11.69 19.93 8.48
N ARG A 154 -10.95 20.73 7.69
CA ARG A 154 -10.50 22.06 8.09
C ARG A 154 -11.64 23.05 8.19
N GLN A 155 -12.63 23.00 7.31
CA GLN A 155 -13.71 24.00 7.22
C GLN A 155 -14.89 23.65 8.10
N PHE A 156 -15.26 22.38 8.20
CA PHE A 156 -16.48 21.90 8.86
C PHE A 156 -16.21 20.93 10.02
N GLY A 157 -14.95 20.51 10.24
CA GLY A 157 -14.62 19.47 11.21
C GLY A 157 -14.88 19.91 12.65
N GLN A 158 -15.83 19.27 13.31
CA GLN A 158 -16.17 19.45 14.71
C GLN A 158 -15.90 18.18 15.51
N ASN A 159 -16.20 17.01 14.93
CA ASN A 159 -16.10 15.73 15.60
C ASN A 159 -14.83 14.99 15.18
N LYS A 160 -14.00 14.63 16.17
CA LYS A 160 -12.77 13.85 15.91
C LYS A 160 -13.09 12.42 15.54
N LEU A 161 -12.42 11.88 14.51
CA LEU A 161 -12.62 10.50 14.05
C LEU A 161 -11.99 9.50 15.03
N LEU A 162 -10.66 9.58 15.22
CA LEU A 162 -9.88 8.69 16.12
C LEU A 162 -8.76 9.49 16.79
N PRO A 163 -9.04 10.23 17.88
CA PRO A 163 -8.09 11.18 18.48
C PRO A 163 -6.75 10.55 18.92
N LYS A 164 -6.79 9.29 19.38
CA LYS A 164 -5.59 8.57 19.86
C LYS A 164 -4.65 8.13 18.74
N VAL A 165 -5.17 7.93 17.52
CA VAL A 165 -4.42 7.45 16.36
C VAL A 165 -4.01 8.63 15.48
N SER A 166 -5.00 9.42 15.07
CA SER A 166 -4.83 10.59 14.21
C SER A 166 -5.64 11.78 14.75
N PRO A 167 -5.02 12.68 15.55
CA PRO A 167 -5.74 13.73 16.27
C PRO A 167 -6.34 14.82 15.36
N ASN A 168 -5.92 14.89 14.10
CA ASN A 168 -6.37 15.89 13.17
C ASN A 168 -7.55 15.44 12.30
N LYS A 169 -7.78 14.13 12.13
CA LYS A 169 -8.87 13.60 11.32
C LYS A 169 -10.22 13.82 11.99
N THR A 170 -11.23 14.18 11.18
CA THR A 170 -12.61 14.46 11.62
C THR A 170 -13.62 13.60 10.83
N ILE A 171 -14.78 13.36 11.42
CA ILE A 171 -15.87 12.62 10.77
C ILE A 171 -16.35 13.39 9.54
N GLU A 172 -16.53 14.69 9.65
CA GLU A 172 -16.95 15.57 8.55
C GLU A 172 -15.92 15.57 7.42
N GLY A 173 -14.64 15.54 7.78
CA GLY A 173 -13.56 15.38 6.81
C GLY A 173 -13.64 14.04 6.08
N SER A 174 -13.88 12.96 6.81
CA SER A 174 -14.01 11.61 6.21
C SER A 174 -15.15 11.55 5.19
N VAL A 175 -16.31 12.12 5.52
CA VAL A 175 -17.44 12.24 4.59
C VAL A 175 -17.09 13.12 3.39
N GLY A 176 -16.43 14.26 3.62
CA GLY A 176 -15.94 15.14 2.55
C GLY A 176 -14.96 14.43 1.59
N GLY A 177 -14.11 13.56 2.12
CA GLY A 177 -13.23 12.71 1.32
C GLY A 177 -14.01 11.76 0.40
N ILE A 178 -15.02 11.07 0.94
CA ILE A 178 -15.89 10.18 0.14
C ILE A 178 -16.61 10.95 -0.97
N LEU A 179 -17.17 12.12 -0.67
CA LEU A 179 -17.83 12.95 -1.68
C LEU A 179 -16.87 13.41 -2.79
N SER A 180 -15.64 13.76 -2.44
CA SER A 180 -14.61 14.14 -3.40
C SER A 180 -14.19 12.94 -4.29
N ALA A 181 -14.08 11.75 -3.71
CA ALA A 181 -13.82 10.52 -4.44
C ALA A 181 -14.94 10.20 -5.46
N ILE A 182 -16.20 10.37 -5.06
CA ILE A 182 -17.37 10.18 -5.96
C ILE A 182 -17.29 11.14 -7.14
N ILE A 183 -16.92 12.41 -6.94
CA ILE A 183 -16.77 13.38 -8.04
C ILE A 183 -15.70 12.90 -9.04
N VAL A 184 -14.57 12.41 -8.56
CA VAL A 184 -13.52 11.84 -9.42
C VAL A 184 -14.02 10.61 -10.16
N ALA A 185 -14.74 9.71 -9.49
CA ALA A 185 -15.32 8.53 -10.12
C ALA A 185 -16.34 8.87 -11.21
N LEU A 186 -17.15 9.91 -11.01
CA LEU A 186 -18.08 10.45 -12.03
C LEU A 186 -17.31 10.91 -13.27
N ILE A 187 -16.24 11.69 -13.08
CA ILE A 187 -15.42 12.19 -14.20
C ILE A 187 -14.75 11.02 -14.95
N PHE A 188 -14.09 10.12 -14.23
CA PHE A 188 -13.41 8.97 -14.84
C PHE A 188 -14.38 8.04 -15.54
N GLY A 189 -15.51 7.71 -14.93
CA GLY A 189 -16.48 6.79 -15.48
C GLY A 189 -17.18 7.35 -16.73
N LEU A 190 -17.33 8.68 -16.86
CA LEU A 190 -17.85 9.31 -18.05
C LEU A 190 -16.84 9.36 -19.21
N ILE A 191 -15.55 9.45 -18.89
CA ILE A 191 -14.48 9.55 -19.90
C ILE A 191 -14.02 8.16 -20.37
N ASN A 192 -13.91 7.20 -19.46
CA ASN A 192 -13.33 5.89 -19.72
C ASN A 192 -14.19 4.74 -19.17
N HIS A 193 -15.01 4.15 -20.04
CA HIS A 193 -15.83 2.98 -19.71
C HIS A 193 -14.98 1.75 -19.32
N GLY A 194 -13.76 1.63 -19.83
CA GLY A 194 -12.86 0.52 -19.55
C GLY A 194 -12.46 0.37 -18.09
N VAL A 195 -12.55 1.45 -17.30
CA VAL A 195 -12.19 1.43 -15.87
C VAL A 195 -13.11 0.52 -15.04
N TYR A 196 -14.37 0.37 -15.46
CA TYR A 196 -15.36 -0.42 -14.72
C TYR A 196 -15.99 -1.58 -15.52
N ALA A 197 -15.63 -1.76 -16.77
CA ALA A 197 -16.11 -2.91 -17.52
C ALA A 197 -15.60 -4.24 -16.91
N PRO A 198 -16.41 -5.29 -16.85
CA PRO A 198 -17.75 -5.45 -17.43
C PRO A 198 -18.93 -4.93 -16.59
N HIS A 199 -18.65 -4.29 -15.46
CA HIS A 199 -19.68 -3.77 -14.54
C HIS A 199 -20.37 -2.53 -15.10
N ASN A 200 -21.44 -2.08 -14.45
CA ASN A 200 -22.13 -0.85 -14.79
C ASN A 200 -21.59 0.37 -14.00
N PHE A 201 -21.91 1.56 -14.52
CA PHE A 201 -21.45 2.81 -13.89
C PHE A 201 -21.93 3.00 -12.44
N PHE A 202 -23.11 2.53 -12.10
CA PHE A 202 -23.61 2.60 -10.72
C PHE A 202 -22.80 1.73 -9.78
N TRP A 203 -22.35 0.56 -10.23
CA TRP A 203 -21.43 -0.30 -9.50
C TRP A 203 -20.11 0.41 -9.18
N LEU A 204 -19.53 1.12 -10.16
CA LEU A 204 -18.32 1.91 -9.95
C LEU A 204 -18.48 2.92 -8.81
N LEU A 205 -19.63 3.63 -8.74
CA LEU A 205 -19.89 4.61 -7.69
C LEU A 205 -19.97 3.95 -6.30
N ILE A 206 -20.64 2.80 -6.18
CA ILE A 206 -20.71 2.05 -4.92
C ILE A 206 -19.31 1.59 -4.51
N CYS A 207 -18.54 1.01 -5.42
CA CYS A 207 -17.16 0.59 -5.16
C CYS A 207 -16.27 1.76 -4.75
N THR A 208 -16.44 2.94 -5.36
CA THR A 208 -15.67 4.13 -5.02
C THR A 208 -15.86 4.55 -3.55
N ILE A 209 -17.08 4.43 -3.02
CA ILE A 209 -17.32 4.68 -1.59
C ILE A 209 -16.48 3.73 -0.73
N LEU A 210 -16.45 2.45 -1.09
CA LEU A 210 -15.63 1.46 -0.38
C LEU A 210 -14.13 1.76 -0.53
N PHE A 211 -13.65 2.12 -1.72
CA PHE A 211 -12.25 2.47 -1.93
C PHE A 211 -11.82 3.67 -1.10
N SER A 212 -12.66 4.72 -1.03
CA SER A 212 -12.40 5.88 -0.18
C SER A 212 -12.36 5.51 1.30
N ILE A 213 -13.29 4.68 1.78
CA ILE A 213 -13.31 4.21 3.16
C ILE A 213 -12.06 3.37 3.47
N PHE A 214 -11.73 2.38 2.62
CA PHE A 214 -10.57 1.53 2.85
C PHE A 214 -9.23 2.27 2.69
N GLY A 215 -9.14 3.27 1.81
CA GLY A 215 -7.99 4.16 1.73
C GLY A 215 -7.76 4.93 3.04
N GLN A 216 -8.84 5.50 3.61
CA GLN A 216 -8.77 6.15 4.91
C GLN A 216 -8.40 5.18 6.05
N PHE A 217 -8.88 3.93 5.98
CA PHE A 217 -8.48 2.88 6.92
C PHE A 217 -6.99 2.53 6.80
N GLY A 218 -6.44 2.47 5.59
CA GLY A 218 -5.03 2.21 5.35
C GLY A 218 -4.13 3.21 6.07
N ASP A 219 -4.39 4.52 5.89
CA ASP A 219 -3.69 5.59 6.59
C ASP A 219 -3.87 5.48 8.14
N LEU A 220 -5.08 5.14 8.60
CA LEU A 220 -5.31 4.96 10.04
C LEU A 220 -4.56 3.75 10.61
N VAL A 221 -4.48 2.64 9.87
CA VAL A 221 -3.73 1.45 10.29
C VAL A 221 -2.23 1.77 10.39
N GLU A 222 -1.67 2.41 9.36
CA GLU A 222 -0.27 2.82 9.40
C GLU A 222 -0.01 3.84 10.52
N SER A 223 -0.91 4.81 10.71
CA SER A 223 -0.86 5.76 11.81
C SER A 223 -0.88 5.04 13.17
N ALA A 224 -1.70 4.01 13.35
CA ALA A 224 -1.76 3.22 14.58
C ALA A 224 -0.46 2.47 14.84
N ILE A 225 0.13 1.86 13.80
CA ILE A 225 1.44 1.19 13.88
C ILE A 225 2.51 2.19 14.31
N LYS A 226 2.58 3.36 13.68
CA LYS A 226 3.55 4.41 14.03
C LYS A 226 3.40 4.87 15.49
N ARG A 227 2.16 5.06 15.98
CA ARG A 227 1.92 5.43 17.39
C ARG A 227 2.31 4.33 18.37
N HIS A 228 2.08 3.06 18.00
CA HIS A 228 2.51 1.93 18.83
C HIS A 228 4.02 1.92 19.06
N PHE A 229 4.81 2.22 18.02
CA PHE A 229 6.27 2.28 18.12
C PHE A 229 6.82 3.67 18.49
N GLY A 230 5.95 4.65 18.81
CA GLY A 230 6.37 5.99 19.26
C GLY A 230 7.01 6.85 18.17
N VAL A 231 6.82 6.51 16.90
CA VAL A 231 7.35 7.28 15.76
C VAL A 231 6.25 8.08 15.07
N LYS A 232 6.66 9.06 14.27
CA LYS A 232 5.74 9.89 13.48
C LYS A 232 5.71 9.48 12.01
N ASP A 233 6.86 9.24 11.43
CA ASP A 233 7.05 8.87 10.02
C ASP A 233 7.66 7.45 9.98
N SER A 234 7.32 6.65 8.96
CA SER A 234 7.82 5.28 8.81
C SER A 234 9.31 5.23 8.47
N GLY A 235 9.79 6.25 7.75
CA GLY A 235 11.17 6.37 7.30
C GLY A 235 11.51 7.77 6.82
N ASN A 236 12.70 7.91 6.23
CA ASN A 236 13.23 9.20 5.73
C ASN A 236 13.72 9.10 4.27
N LEU A 237 13.26 8.10 3.52
CA LEU A 237 13.77 7.86 2.17
C LEU A 237 13.41 8.99 1.20
N ILE A 238 12.20 9.54 1.34
CA ILE A 238 11.75 10.65 0.50
C ILE A 238 11.90 11.95 1.28
N PRO A 239 12.88 12.83 0.92
CA PRO A 239 13.13 14.06 1.66
C PRO A 239 11.86 14.91 1.83
N GLY A 240 11.52 15.21 3.07
CA GLY A 240 10.35 15.99 3.43
C GLY A 240 8.99 15.28 3.30
N HIS A 241 8.98 13.99 2.89
CA HIS A 241 7.76 13.20 2.71
C HIS A 241 7.71 11.91 3.56
N GLY A 242 8.76 11.58 4.32
CA GLY A 242 8.81 10.36 5.11
C GLY A 242 9.30 9.14 4.32
N GLY A 243 8.79 7.98 4.64
CA GLY A 243 9.11 6.72 4.00
C GLY A 243 8.24 6.39 2.77
N ILE A 244 8.52 5.25 2.17
CA ILE A 244 7.70 4.63 1.12
C ILE A 244 6.35 4.21 1.71
N LEU A 245 6.35 3.63 2.91
CA LEU A 245 5.12 3.20 3.56
C LEU A 245 4.17 4.37 3.81
N ASP A 246 4.68 5.54 4.28
CA ASP A 246 3.90 6.77 4.46
C ASP A 246 3.23 7.29 3.17
N ARG A 247 3.63 6.81 2.00
CA ARG A 247 3.07 7.23 0.70
C ARG A 247 2.15 6.19 0.08
N CYS A 248 2.22 4.95 0.55
CA CYS A 248 1.51 3.83 -0.04
C CYS A 248 0.53 3.15 0.94
N ASP A 249 0.41 3.65 2.15
CA ASP A 249 -0.47 3.14 3.21
C ASP A 249 -1.91 2.93 2.76
N SER A 250 -2.51 3.93 2.12
CA SER A 250 -3.84 3.86 1.53
C SER A 250 -3.91 2.89 0.34
N TRP A 251 -2.84 2.82 -0.48
CA TRP A 251 -2.79 1.95 -1.66
C TRP A 251 -2.81 0.47 -1.25
N ILE A 252 -2.09 0.12 -0.18
CA ILE A 252 -2.02 -1.24 0.36
C ILE A 252 -3.41 -1.78 0.69
N PHE A 253 -4.38 -0.94 1.03
CA PHE A 253 -5.77 -1.32 1.29
C PHE A 253 -6.66 -1.23 0.05
N VAL A 254 -6.50 -0.18 -0.76
CA VAL A 254 -7.41 0.09 -1.87
C VAL A 254 -7.26 -0.96 -2.98
N PHE A 255 -6.03 -1.31 -3.40
CA PHE A 255 -5.84 -2.27 -4.49
C PHE A 255 -6.37 -3.68 -4.18
N PRO A 256 -6.16 -4.28 -3.00
CA PRO A 256 -6.80 -5.56 -2.64
C PRO A 256 -8.33 -5.50 -2.67
N ILE A 257 -8.94 -4.40 -2.24
CA ILE A 257 -10.40 -4.24 -2.29
C ILE A 257 -10.90 -4.09 -3.72
N MET A 258 -10.18 -3.38 -4.58
CA MET A 258 -10.51 -3.29 -6.01
C MET A 258 -10.48 -4.68 -6.66
N HIS A 259 -9.48 -5.50 -6.36
CA HIS A 259 -9.37 -6.88 -6.82
C HIS A 259 -10.53 -7.74 -6.31
N PHE A 260 -10.76 -7.70 -5.01
CA PHE A 260 -11.83 -8.49 -4.38
C PHE A 260 -13.23 -8.16 -4.95
N LEU A 261 -13.45 -6.92 -5.34
CA LEU A 261 -14.69 -6.47 -5.96
C LEU A 261 -14.71 -6.68 -7.49
N GLY A 262 -13.69 -7.30 -8.07
CA GLY A 262 -13.66 -7.69 -9.47
C GLY A 262 -13.48 -6.51 -10.45
N LEU A 263 -12.76 -5.46 -10.05
CA LEU A 263 -12.40 -4.40 -10.98
C LEU A 263 -11.26 -4.81 -11.94
N PHE A 264 -10.43 -5.78 -11.54
CA PHE A 264 -9.37 -6.37 -12.37
C PHE A 264 -9.09 -7.80 -11.95
#